data_722ee70f986f5c5215d7b179ad1f16ea
#
_entry.id   722ee70f986f5c5215d7b179ad1f16ea
#
_cell.length_a   1.000
_cell.length_b   1.000
_cell.length_c   1.000
_cell.angle_alpha   90.00
_cell.angle_beta   90.00
_cell.angle_gamma   90.00
#
_symmetry.space_group_name_H-M   'P 1'
#
loop_
_entity.id
_entity.type
_entity.pdbx_description
1 polymer ?
#
loop_
_entity_poly.entity_id
_entity_poly.type
_entity_poly.pdbx_seq_one_letter_code
_entity_poly.pdbx_strand_id
1 'polypeptide(L)'
;MHREVLSKREVITVGECPFTHHDFDKLVPYVLPENKELQMIFQFEQQEVDGYPQLVPAVYKLSEFKAVTSRWQVGMQERDGWNSIYLENHDVARSVSRFGNDTTPEFRTLSAKLIAAMQCTLSGSLYIYQGEEIGMANLPKGWPIEEYKDIASQNYYKEELELRRKQGTQHPDMSDIMDGLQRKARDHARNPVQWDNSKYAGFSPKPDGEAPWMRVNEDYKEWNVAKQQKDPDSVLSFWKAMLAFRKKHLSCTYGIFTPYSVEDEQVYAYTKEYRNERAVVVLNFTKEHVVYSVPEDVGKLDKPAASIGNRLEGSPKIDGRDVQLRPYESLVMVFHD
;
A
#
# COMPACT_ATOMS: atom_id res chain seq x y z
N MET A 1 6.45 10.75 -29.57
CA MET A 1 5.39 11.34 -28.74
C MET A 1 5.81 12.72 -28.20
N HIS A 2 6.96 12.87 -27.52
CA HIS A 2 7.37 14.13 -26.89
C HIS A 2 7.38 15.31 -27.90
N ARG A 3 8.13 15.22 -29.00
CA ARG A 3 8.25 16.28 -30.00
C ARG A 3 6.91 16.78 -30.54
N GLU A 4 5.96 15.90 -30.81
CA GLU A 4 4.72 16.24 -31.49
C GLU A 4 3.59 16.61 -30.53
N VAL A 5 3.61 16.11 -29.29
CA VAL A 5 2.51 16.24 -28.33
C VAL A 5 2.97 16.87 -27.02
N LEU A 6 3.87 16.21 -26.27
CA LEU A 6 4.15 16.57 -24.88
C LEU A 6 4.91 17.89 -24.76
N SER A 7 5.88 18.18 -25.67
CA SER A 7 6.70 19.40 -25.63
C SER A 7 5.89 20.70 -25.81
N LYS A 8 4.65 20.60 -26.23
CA LYS A 8 3.74 21.75 -26.46
C LYS A 8 2.81 22.00 -25.27
N ARG A 9 2.94 21.27 -24.17
CA ARG A 9 2.05 21.31 -23.01
C ARG A 9 2.82 21.12 -21.72
N GLU A 10 2.35 21.74 -20.67
CA GLU A 10 2.77 21.42 -19.30
C GLU A 10 1.99 20.20 -18.81
N VAL A 11 2.60 19.03 -18.86
CA VAL A 11 1.98 17.76 -18.47
C VAL A 11 2.97 16.93 -17.66
N ILE A 12 2.43 16.12 -16.75
CA ILE A 12 3.16 15.04 -16.08
C ILE A 12 2.73 13.74 -16.73
N THR A 13 3.70 12.92 -17.11
CA THR A 13 3.45 11.61 -17.71
C THR A 13 3.91 10.50 -16.79
N VAL A 14 3.09 9.47 -16.69
CA VAL A 14 3.41 8.23 -15.98
C VAL A 14 3.00 7.05 -16.86
N GLY A 15 3.85 6.04 -16.93
CA GLY A 15 3.60 4.82 -17.70
C GLY A 15 3.48 3.60 -16.80
N GLU A 16 2.71 2.60 -17.21
CA GLU A 16 2.76 1.27 -16.64
C GLU A 16 3.89 0.47 -17.28
N CYS A 17 4.72 -0.17 -16.47
CA CYS A 17 5.88 -0.92 -16.93
C CYS A 17 5.88 -2.34 -16.33
N PRO A 18 4.91 -3.19 -16.69
CA PRO A 18 4.89 -4.57 -16.27
C PRO A 18 6.02 -5.36 -16.96
N PHE A 19 6.41 -6.50 -16.40
CA PHE A 19 7.36 -7.48 -16.98
C PHE A 19 8.82 -7.02 -17.10
N THR A 20 9.18 -5.85 -16.66
CA THR A 20 10.56 -5.38 -16.68
C THR A 20 11.30 -5.69 -15.39
N HIS A 21 10.58 -6.05 -14.34
CA HIS A 21 11.09 -6.33 -13.01
C HIS A 21 12.15 -5.30 -12.58
N HIS A 22 13.29 -5.73 -12.08
CA HIS A 22 14.38 -4.88 -11.62
C HIS A 22 15.50 -4.64 -12.66
N ASP A 23 15.19 -4.75 -13.96
CA ASP A 23 16.16 -4.41 -15.01
C ASP A 23 16.21 -2.87 -15.20
N PHE A 24 16.92 -2.21 -14.28
CA PHE A 24 17.02 -0.75 -14.27
C PHE A 24 17.71 -0.19 -15.50
N ASP A 25 18.57 -0.95 -16.15
CA ASP A 25 19.26 -0.49 -17.38
C ASP A 25 18.28 -0.34 -18.55
N LYS A 26 17.20 -1.12 -18.55
CA LYS A 26 16.08 -0.96 -19.49
C LYS A 26 15.04 0.06 -19.05
N LEU A 27 14.80 0.18 -17.75
CA LEU A 27 13.70 0.98 -17.17
C LEU A 27 14.05 2.46 -17.05
N VAL A 28 15.22 2.75 -16.51
CA VAL A 28 15.63 4.12 -16.22
C VAL A 28 15.68 5.01 -17.46
N PRO A 29 16.11 4.54 -18.66
CA PRO A 29 16.04 5.34 -19.87
C PRO A 29 14.66 5.93 -20.20
N TYR A 30 13.56 5.28 -19.79
CA TYR A 30 12.21 5.82 -20.00
C TYR A 30 11.90 7.04 -19.15
N VAL A 31 12.59 7.21 -18.00
CA VAL A 31 12.27 8.25 -17.00
C VAL A 31 13.37 9.29 -16.85
N LEU A 32 14.50 9.15 -17.54
CA LEU A 32 15.56 10.17 -17.55
C LEU A 32 15.07 11.43 -18.27
N PRO A 33 15.23 12.62 -17.67
CA PRO A 33 14.79 13.88 -18.27
C PRO A 33 15.40 14.16 -19.66
N GLU A 34 16.63 13.73 -19.88
CA GLU A 34 17.35 13.90 -21.14
C GLU A 34 16.72 13.14 -22.31
N ASN A 35 16.11 11.98 -22.05
CA ASN A 35 15.46 11.15 -23.06
C ASN A 35 14.06 11.66 -23.43
N LYS A 36 13.48 12.53 -22.61
CA LYS A 36 12.20 13.20 -22.88
C LYS A 36 11.06 12.23 -23.23
N GLU A 37 10.96 11.11 -22.52
CA GLU A 37 9.89 10.14 -22.72
C GLU A 37 8.79 10.28 -21.65
N LEU A 38 9.01 9.75 -20.45
CA LEU A 38 8.10 9.82 -19.31
C LEU A 38 8.81 10.50 -18.13
N GLN A 39 8.05 11.01 -17.17
CA GLN A 39 8.62 11.49 -15.91
C GLN A 39 8.73 10.38 -14.87
N MET A 40 7.84 9.39 -14.92
CA MET A 40 7.87 8.26 -14.00
C MET A 40 7.13 7.04 -14.56
N ILE A 41 7.32 5.89 -13.92
CA ILE A 41 6.65 4.64 -14.26
C ILE A 41 6.08 3.98 -13.00
N PHE A 42 4.97 3.25 -13.16
CA PHE A 42 4.48 2.29 -12.19
C PHE A 42 5.18 0.94 -12.42
N GLN A 43 5.85 0.45 -11.40
CA GLN A 43 6.41 -0.90 -11.34
C GLN A 43 5.35 -1.86 -10.77
N PHE A 44 5.41 -3.14 -11.16
CA PHE A 44 4.45 -4.15 -10.72
C PHE A 44 5.05 -5.23 -9.81
N GLU A 45 6.35 -5.24 -9.63
CA GLU A 45 7.05 -6.27 -8.86
C GLU A 45 6.52 -6.35 -7.41
N GLN A 46 6.18 -5.20 -6.82
CA GLN A 46 5.60 -5.14 -5.48
C GLN A 46 4.19 -5.75 -5.41
N GLN A 47 3.46 -5.79 -6.53
CA GLN A 47 2.14 -6.40 -6.63
C GLN A 47 2.18 -7.93 -6.74
N GLU A 48 3.36 -8.51 -6.92
CA GLU A 48 3.58 -9.95 -7.14
C GLU A 48 4.17 -10.66 -5.91
N VAL A 49 4.57 -9.93 -4.85
CA VAL A 49 5.22 -10.51 -3.65
C VAL A 49 4.35 -11.50 -2.85
N ASP A 50 3.04 -11.49 -3.06
CA ASP A 50 2.08 -12.41 -2.45
C ASP A 50 1.41 -13.34 -3.47
N GLY A 51 2.08 -13.56 -4.61
CA GLY A 51 1.71 -14.54 -5.63
C GLY A 51 1.59 -14.01 -7.06
N TYR A 52 2.06 -14.84 -7.98
CA TYR A 52 1.95 -14.66 -9.42
C TYR A 52 1.71 -16.04 -10.07
N PRO A 53 0.81 -16.19 -11.08
CA PRO A 53 -0.08 -15.16 -11.64
C PRO A 53 -1.01 -14.51 -10.62
N GLN A 54 -1.54 -13.34 -10.93
CA GLN A 54 -2.24 -12.45 -10.00
C GLN A 54 -3.29 -13.11 -9.12
N LEU A 55 -4.05 -14.09 -9.62
CA LEU A 55 -5.14 -14.76 -8.90
C LEU A 55 -4.69 -16.00 -8.11
N VAL A 56 -3.40 -16.34 -8.16
CA VAL A 56 -2.81 -17.46 -7.42
C VAL A 56 -2.05 -16.91 -6.22
N PRO A 57 -2.62 -16.98 -5.00
CA PRO A 57 -1.96 -16.43 -3.83
C PRO A 57 -0.76 -17.28 -3.40
N ALA A 58 0.30 -16.61 -2.97
CA ALA A 58 1.40 -17.20 -2.24
C ALA A 58 1.44 -16.69 -0.79
N VAL A 59 2.28 -17.30 0.01
CA VAL A 59 2.51 -16.81 1.38
C VAL A 59 3.27 -15.49 1.30
N TYR A 60 2.65 -14.42 1.81
CA TYR A 60 3.29 -13.13 1.95
C TYR A 60 4.45 -13.19 2.96
N LYS A 61 5.59 -12.65 2.59
CA LYS A 61 6.74 -12.45 3.46
C LYS A 61 7.14 -11.00 3.47
N LEU A 62 7.30 -10.45 4.66
CA LEU A 62 7.70 -9.05 4.82
C LEU A 62 9.11 -8.82 4.24
N SER A 63 10.03 -9.76 4.38
CA SER A 63 11.38 -9.67 3.81
C SER A 63 11.37 -9.51 2.28
N GLU A 64 10.52 -10.24 1.57
CA GLU A 64 10.38 -10.12 0.11
C GLU A 64 9.80 -8.75 -0.28
N PHE A 65 8.77 -8.28 0.44
CA PHE A 65 8.19 -6.96 0.25
C PHE A 65 9.22 -5.84 0.48
N LYS A 66 10.00 -5.93 1.56
CA LYS A 66 11.09 -4.99 1.87
C LYS A 66 12.18 -5.01 0.81
N ALA A 67 12.57 -6.20 0.36
CA ALA A 67 13.60 -6.36 -0.67
C ALA A 67 13.20 -5.68 -1.98
N VAL A 68 11.96 -5.87 -2.44
CA VAL A 68 11.42 -5.20 -3.63
C VAL A 68 11.39 -3.69 -3.43
N THR A 69 10.78 -3.22 -2.33
CA THR A 69 10.68 -1.77 -2.04
C THR A 69 12.06 -1.11 -1.97
N SER A 70 13.00 -1.73 -1.25
CA SER A 70 14.36 -1.21 -1.09
C SER A 70 15.10 -1.15 -2.42
N ARG A 71 15.01 -2.21 -3.22
CA ARG A 71 15.63 -2.27 -4.54
C ARG A 71 15.14 -1.15 -5.47
N TRP A 72 13.83 -0.86 -5.49
CA TRP A 72 13.27 0.23 -6.29
C TRP A 72 13.65 1.60 -5.74
N GLN A 73 13.67 1.77 -4.41
CA GLN A 73 14.11 3.03 -3.80
C GLN A 73 15.59 3.32 -4.14
N VAL A 74 16.47 2.36 -3.92
CA VAL A 74 17.91 2.50 -4.18
C VAL A 74 18.21 2.55 -5.68
N GLY A 75 17.63 1.64 -6.47
CA GLY A 75 17.93 1.52 -7.90
C GLY A 75 17.55 2.75 -8.71
N MET A 76 16.41 3.38 -8.41
CA MET A 76 16.02 4.66 -9.04
C MET A 76 16.89 5.82 -8.56
N GLN A 77 17.18 5.87 -7.26
CA GLN A 77 17.97 6.94 -6.67
C GLN A 77 19.42 6.98 -7.19
N GLU A 78 20.06 5.82 -7.34
CA GLU A 78 21.43 5.72 -7.89
C GLU A 78 21.54 6.15 -9.37
N ARG A 79 20.42 6.24 -10.07
CA ARG A 79 20.33 6.52 -11.52
C ARG A 79 19.61 7.83 -11.85
N ASP A 80 19.41 8.69 -10.85
CA ASP A 80 18.65 9.94 -10.99
C ASP A 80 17.20 9.75 -11.52
N GLY A 81 16.62 8.56 -11.26
CA GLY A 81 15.25 8.24 -11.58
C GLY A 81 14.27 8.69 -10.48
N TRP A 82 12.98 8.73 -10.81
CA TRP A 82 11.92 9.13 -9.88
C TRP A 82 10.85 8.06 -9.74
N ASN A 83 10.61 7.59 -8.50
CA ASN A 83 9.64 6.54 -8.23
C ASN A 83 8.18 7.03 -8.27
N SER A 84 7.28 6.16 -8.70
CA SER A 84 5.86 6.22 -8.37
C SER A 84 5.61 5.32 -7.16
N ILE A 85 5.14 5.91 -6.06
CA ILE A 85 4.82 5.19 -4.83
C ILE A 85 3.33 4.90 -4.83
N TYR A 86 2.96 3.63 -4.85
CA TYR A 86 1.57 3.16 -4.78
C TYR A 86 1.51 1.74 -4.24
N LEU A 87 0.42 1.38 -3.60
CA LEU A 87 0.10 0.00 -3.21
C LEU A 87 -1.24 -0.46 -3.73
N GLU A 88 -2.12 0.48 -4.06
CA GLU A 88 -3.43 0.19 -4.61
C GLU A 88 -3.65 0.87 -5.97
N ASN A 89 -4.38 0.20 -6.82
CA ASN A 89 -4.94 0.73 -8.06
C ASN A 89 -6.21 -0.07 -8.42
N HIS A 90 -6.81 0.21 -9.59
CA HIS A 90 -8.02 -0.46 -10.07
C HIS A 90 -7.82 -1.94 -10.47
N ASP A 91 -6.59 -2.43 -10.45
CA ASP A 91 -6.21 -3.78 -10.89
C ASP A 91 -5.63 -4.66 -9.78
N VAL A 92 -5.60 -4.18 -8.54
CA VAL A 92 -5.08 -4.94 -7.40
C VAL A 92 -6.01 -4.88 -6.20
N ALA A 93 -6.01 -5.93 -5.38
CA ALA A 93 -6.79 -5.99 -4.15
C ALA A 93 -6.26 -5.00 -3.10
N ARG A 94 -7.05 -4.71 -2.08
CA ARG A 94 -6.79 -3.72 -1.05
C ARG A 94 -5.53 -4.02 -0.24
N SER A 95 -4.68 -3.04 -0.06
CA SER A 95 -3.36 -3.17 0.59
C SER A 95 -3.47 -3.62 2.06
N VAL A 96 -4.44 -3.11 2.80
CA VAL A 96 -4.65 -3.49 4.19
C VAL A 96 -5.00 -4.97 4.35
N SER A 97 -5.72 -5.55 3.38
CA SER A 97 -6.07 -6.99 3.38
C SER A 97 -4.92 -7.88 2.87
N ARG A 98 -4.02 -7.32 2.04
CA ARG A 98 -2.89 -8.07 1.47
C ARG A 98 -1.65 -8.04 2.36
N PHE A 99 -1.28 -6.87 2.82
CA PHE A 99 -0.01 -6.58 3.49
C PHE A 99 -0.17 -6.19 4.96
N GLY A 100 -1.41 -5.91 5.40
CA GLY A 100 -1.76 -5.59 6.77
C GLY A 100 -2.55 -6.70 7.46
N ASN A 101 -3.46 -6.28 8.32
CA ASN A 101 -4.36 -7.18 9.03
C ASN A 101 -5.74 -6.50 9.17
N ASP A 102 -6.75 -7.07 8.54
CA ASP A 102 -8.14 -6.60 8.57
C ASP A 102 -9.07 -7.50 9.39
N THR A 103 -8.50 -8.40 10.20
CA THR A 103 -9.28 -9.39 10.98
C THR A 103 -10.11 -8.76 12.09
N THR A 104 -9.70 -7.61 12.60
CA THR A 104 -10.45 -6.80 13.56
C THR A 104 -10.44 -5.33 13.14
N PRO A 105 -11.45 -4.52 13.54
CA PRO A 105 -11.46 -3.09 13.27
C PRO A 105 -10.21 -2.35 13.77
N GLU A 106 -9.70 -2.75 14.95
CA GLU A 106 -8.48 -2.19 15.52
C GLU A 106 -7.26 -2.49 14.65
N PHE A 107 -7.01 -3.76 14.31
CA PHE A 107 -5.86 -4.14 13.48
C PHE A 107 -5.95 -3.55 12.07
N ARG A 108 -7.15 -3.49 11.49
CA ARG A 108 -7.38 -2.82 10.21
C ARG A 108 -6.99 -1.34 10.27
N THR A 109 -7.44 -0.63 11.32
CA THR A 109 -7.09 0.79 11.52
C THR A 109 -5.58 0.96 11.64
N LEU A 110 -4.94 0.18 12.50
CA LEU A 110 -3.49 0.28 12.77
C LEU A 110 -2.66 -0.11 11.55
N SER A 111 -3.04 -1.19 10.85
CA SER A 111 -2.35 -1.62 9.62
C SER A 111 -2.49 -0.61 8.48
N ALA A 112 -3.68 -0.06 8.27
CA ALA A 112 -3.89 0.96 7.25
C ALA A 112 -3.05 2.23 7.53
N LYS A 113 -2.99 2.67 8.79
CA LYS A 113 -2.14 3.79 9.21
C LYS A 113 -0.65 3.46 9.07
N LEU A 114 -0.22 2.26 9.43
CA LEU A 114 1.17 1.81 9.26
C LEU A 114 1.59 1.83 7.79
N ILE A 115 0.74 1.31 6.89
CA ILE A 115 0.95 1.34 5.44
C ILE A 115 1.02 2.78 4.92
N ALA A 116 0.15 3.67 5.42
CA ALA A 116 0.20 5.10 5.11
C ALA A 116 1.52 5.76 5.56
N ALA A 117 2.01 5.45 6.77
CA ALA A 117 3.30 5.94 7.27
C ALA A 117 4.45 5.49 6.37
N MET A 118 4.47 4.22 5.96
CA MET A 118 5.46 3.69 5.04
C MET A 118 5.43 4.44 3.70
N GLN A 119 4.28 4.50 3.03
CA GLN A 119 4.17 5.15 1.72
C GLN A 119 4.54 6.64 1.79
N CYS A 120 4.12 7.35 2.83
CA CYS A 120 4.44 8.76 3.02
C CYS A 120 5.92 9.04 3.31
N THR A 121 6.72 8.03 3.62
CA THR A 121 8.15 8.18 3.92
C THR A 121 9.07 7.61 2.86
N LEU A 122 8.55 7.05 1.76
CA LEU A 122 9.32 6.61 0.60
C LEU A 122 9.56 7.75 -0.40
N SER A 123 10.70 7.74 -1.10
CA SER A 123 11.05 8.73 -2.13
C SER A 123 10.26 8.51 -3.41
N GLY A 124 9.67 9.57 -3.94
CA GLY A 124 8.92 9.53 -5.20
C GLY A 124 7.60 10.31 -5.14
N SER A 125 6.84 10.25 -6.23
CA SER A 125 5.46 10.75 -6.28
C SER A 125 4.51 9.74 -5.65
N LEU A 126 3.74 10.19 -4.69
CA LEU A 126 2.78 9.35 -3.97
C LEU A 126 1.42 9.36 -4.67
N TYR A 127 0.92 8.17 -4.99
CA TYR A 127 -0.39 7.91 -5.57
C TYR A 127 -1.24 7.17 -4.54
N ILE A 128 -2.33 7.79 -4.11
CA ILE A 128 -3.29 7.22 -3.18
C ILE A 128 -4.52 6.82 -3.98
N TYR A 129 -4.88 5.53 -3.94
CA TYR A 129 -6.06 5.06 -4.63
C TYR A 129 -7.32 5.31 -3.81
N GLN A 130 -8.44 5.61 -4.48
CA GLN A 130 -9.73 5.87 -3.82
C GLN A 130 -10.13 4.74 -2.86
N GLY A 131 -10.43 5.11 -1.61
CA GLY A 131 -10.77 4.18 -0.54
C GLY A 131 -9.57 3.72 0.31
N GLU A 132 -8.34 3.84 -0.19
CA GLU A 132 -7.14 3.57 0.58
C GLU A 132 -7.01 4.54 1.76
N GLU A 133 -7.37 5.81 1.55
CA GLU A 133 -7.33 6.87 2.56
C GLU A 133 -8.27 6.65 3.74
N ILE A 134 -9.24 5.76 3.59
CA ILE A 134 -10.12 5.32 4.68
C ILE A 134 -9.86 3.86 5.09
N GLY A 135 -8.86 3.20 4.51
CA GLY A 135 -8.53 1.81 4.79
C GLY A 135 -9.64 0.83 4.38
N MET A 136 -10.22 0.98 3.18
CA MET A 136 -11.15 0.00 2.65
C MET A 136 -10.47 -1.36 2.54
N ALA A 137 -11.17 -2.41 2.98
CA ALA A 137 -10.70 -3.79 2.92
C ALA A 137 -11.29 -4.53 1.71
N ASN A 138 -10.77 -5.73 1.46
CA ASN A 138 -11.33 -6.65 0.48
C ASN A 138 -12.80 -6.97 0.78
N LEU A 139 -13.51 -7.42 -0.25
CA LEU A 139 -14.90 -7.88 -0.14
C LEU A 139 -15.01 -9.03 0.87
N PRO A 140 -16.15 -9.14 1.57
CA PRO A 140 -16.33 -10.19 2.58
C PRO A 140 -16.15 -11.60 2.03
N LYS A 141 -15.59 -12.49 2.85
CA LYS A 141 -15.60 -13.93 2.57
C LYS A 141 -17.03 -14.43 2.44
N GLY A 142 -17.23 -15.35 1.53
CA GLY A 142 -18.55 -15.96 1.31
C GLY A 142 -19.40 -15.26 0.24
N TRP A 143 -18.93 -14.19 -0.37
CA TRP A 143 -19.57 -13.69 -1.59
C TRP A 143 -19.37 -14.72 -2.72
N PRO A 144 -20.44 -15.10 -3.41
CA PRO A 144 -20.34 -16.08 -4.49
C PRO A 144 -19.68 -15.48 -5.75
N ILE A 145 -19.27 -16.34 -6.67
CA ILE A 145 -18.56 -15.93 -7.91
C ILE A 145 -19.35 -14.90 -8.73
N GLU A 146 -20.67 -14.93 -8.67
CA GLU A 146 -21.57 -14.02 -9.39
C GLU A 146 -21.42 -12.55 -8.94
N GLU A 147 -20.90 -12.32 -7.73
CA GLU A 147 -20.62 -10.98 -7.22
C GLU A 147 -19.27 -10.42 -7.71
N TYR A 148 -18.38 -11.27 -8.21
CA TYR A 148 -17.15 -10.86 -8.88
C TYR A 148 -17.47 -10.48 -10.34
N LYS A 149 -17.30 -9.23 -10.70
CA LYS A 149 -17.66 -8.70 -12.03
C LYS A 149 -16.50 -8.65 -13.01
N ASP A 150 -15.26 -8.77 -12.52
CA ASP A 150 -14.09 -8.81 -13.39
C ASP A 150 -14.07 -10.08 -14.22
N ILE A 151 -13.93 -9.92 -15.53
CA ILE A 151 -13.93 -11.03 -16.48
C ILE A 151 -12.77 -12.01 -16.23
N ALA A 152 -11.63 -11.54 -15.72
CA ALA A 152 -10.50 -12.40 -15.38
C ALA A 152 -10.85 -13.32 -14.21
N SER A 153 -11.52 -12.80 -13.16
CA SER A 153 -11.99 -13.59 -12.02
C SER A 153 -13.00 -14.67 -12.47
N GLN A 154 -13.97 -14.29 -13.30
CA GLN A 154 -14.99 -15.21 -13.81
C GLN A 154 -14.39 -16.31 -14.73
N ASN A 155 -13.50 -15.92 -15.64
CA ASN A 155 -12.85 -16.87 -16.53
C ASN A 155 -11.96 -17.85 -15.77
N TYR A 156 -11.15 -17.35 -14.83
CA TYR A 156 -10.30 -18.21 -14.01
C TYR A 156 -11.12 -19.25 -13.23
N TYR A 157 -12.19 -18.82 -12.57
CA TYR A 157 -13.09 -19.74 -11.88
C TYR A 157 -13.70 -20.77 -12.83
N LYS A 158 -14.18 -20.33 -14.00
CA LYS A 158 -14.80 -21.22 -15.01
C LYS A 158 -13.82 -22.23 -15.57
N GLU A 159 -12.62 -21.80 -15.91
CA GLU A 159 -11.56 -22.65 -16.46
C GLU A 159 -11.15 -23.74 -15.46
N GLU A 160 -10.97 -23.37 -14.19
CA GLU A 160 -10.64 -24.30 -13.12
C GLU A 160 -11.80 -25.30 -12.86
N LEU A 161 -13.03 -24.82 -12.87
CA LEU A 161 -14.22 -25.67 -12.74
C LEU A 161 -14.30 -26.72 -13.87
N GLU A 162 -14.08 -26.29 -15.11
CA GLU A 162 -14.07 -27.17 -16.27
C GLU A 162 -12.91 -28.18 -16.22
N LEU A 163 -11.72 -27.73 -15.79
CA LEU A 163 -10.56 -28.61 -15.64
C LEU A 163 -10.83 -29.74 -14.64
N ARG A 164 -11.36 -29.41 -13.45
CA ARG A 164 -11.70 -30.39 -12.40
C ARG A 164 -12.80 -31.34 -12.82
N ARG A 165 -13.78 -30.88 -13.60
CA ARG A 165 -14.84 -31.73 -14.18
C ARG A 165 -14.27 -32.72 -15.19
N LYS A 166 -13.34 -32.31 -16.05
CA LYS A 166 -12.63 -33.18 -16.98
C LYS A 166 -11.79 -34.25 -16.28
N GLN A 167 -11.30 -33.95 -15.08
CA GLN A 167 -10.58 -34.90 -14.22
C GLN A 167 -11.50 -35.91 -13.50
N GLY A 168 -12.82 -35.86 -13.74
CA GLY A 168 -13.79 -36.84 -13.24
C GLY A 168 -14.60 -36.40 -12.02
N THR A 169 -14.45 -35.17 -11.54
CA THR A 169 -15.22 -34.66 -10.40
C THR A 169 -16.42 -33.87 -10.89
N GLN A 170 -17.63 -34.44 -10.78
CA GLN A 170 -18.85 -33.80 -11.29
C GLN A 170 -19.21 -32.49 -10.56
N HIS A 171 -19.00 -32.46 -9.24
CA HIS A 171 -19.19 -31.29 -8.39
C HIS A 171 -17.90 -30.99 -7.60
N PRO A 172 -16.90 -30.37 -8.24
CA PRO A 172 -15.63 -30.15 -7.58
C PRO A 172 -15.74 -29.07 -6.48
N ASP A 173 -14.98 -29.27 -5.43
CA ASP A 173 -14.75 -28.20 -4.44
C ASP A 173 -13.95 -27.08 -5.12
N MET A 174 -14.45 -25.84 -5.01
CA MET A 174 -13.88 -24.64 -5.57
C MET A 174 -13.47 -23.64 -4.47
N SER A 175 -13.40 -24.09 -3.22
CA SER A 175 -13.12 -23.21 -2.07
C SER A 175 -11.75 -22.56 -2.16
N ASP A 176 -10.74 -23.29 -2.61
CA ASP A 176 -9.38 -22.78 -2.82
C ASP A 176 -9.30 -21.68 -3.89
N ILE A 177 -10.07 -21.82 -4.96
CA ILE A 177 -10.19 -20.79 -6.01
C ILE A 177 -10.90 -19.55 -5.45
N MET A 178 -11.97 -19.74 -4.70
CA MET A 178 -12.68 -18.63 -4.05
C MET A 178 -11.83 -17.95 -2.99
N ASP A 179 -11.00 -18.69 -2.24
CA ASP A 179 -10.02 -18.11 -1.30
C ASP A 179 -8.95 -17.27 -2.04
N GLY A 180 -8.48 -17.74 -3.18
CA GLY A 180 -7.58 -17.00 -4.06
C GLY A 180 -8.20 -15.70 -4.58
N LEU A 181 -9.42 -15.78 -5.10
CA LEU A 181 -10.18 -14.61 -5.57
C LEU A 181 -10.43 -13.63 -4.43
N GLN A 182 -10.88 -14.10 -3.26
CA GLN A 182 -11.13 -13.28 -2.09
C GLN A 182 -9.86 -12.53 -1.63
N ARG A 183 -8.69 -13.06 -1.90
CA ARG A 183 -7.42 -12.44 -1.54
C ARG A 183 -6.90 -11.48 -2.60
N LYS A 184 -7.07 -11.79 -3.90
CA LYS A 184 -6.32 -11.17 -4.98
C LYS A 184 -7.16 -10.53 -6.09
N ALA A 185 -8.49 -10.74 -6.13
CA ALA A 185 -9.32 -10.26 -7.24
C ALA A 185 -9.34 -8.72 -7.34
N ARG A 186 -9.33 -8.22 -8.58
CA ARG A 186 -9.44 -6.78 -8.89
C ARG A 186 -10.76 -6.17 -8.43
N ASP A 187 -11.79 -6.99 -8.31
CA ASP A 187 -13.12 -6.58 -7.82
C ASP A 187 -13.06 -5.85 -6.48
N HIS A 188 -12.10 -6.19 -5.63
CA HIS A 188 -11.91 -5.54 -4.33
C HIS A 188 -11.59 -4.05 -4.43
N ALA A 189 -10.86 -3.63 -5.45
CA ALA A 189 -10.53 -2.23 -5.70
C ALA A 189 -11.64 -1.47 -6.44
N ARG A 190 -12.56 -2.19 -7.11
CA ARG A 190 -13.62 -1.60 -7.93
C ARG A 190 -14.95 -1.48 -7.22
N ASN A 191 -14.98 -1.88 -5.95
CA ASN A 191 -16.12 -1.74 -5.08
C ASN A 191 -16.40 -0.25 -4.80
N PRO A 192 -17.69 0.19 -4.72
CA PRO A 192 -18.04 1.57 -4.46
C PRO A 192 -17.39 2.14 -3.20
N VAL A 193 -16.87 3.36 -3.28
CA VAL A 193 -16.31 4.07 -2.12
C VAL A 193 -17.40 4.31 -1.09
N GLN A 194 -17.08 4.08 0.17
CA GLN A 194 -17.98 4.15 1.30
C GLN A 194 -18.02 5.58 1.86
N TRP A 195 -18.93 6.42 1.34
CA TRP A 195 -19.03 7.82 1.72
C TRP A 195 -19.70 8.04 3.07
N ASP A 196 -20.83 7.34 3.31
CA ASP A 196 -21.60 7.45 4.55
C ASP A 196 -22.40 6.16 4.85
N ASN A 197 -23.23 6.18 5.86
CA ASN A 197 -24.06 5.03 6.27
C ASN A 197 -25.44 4.97 5.61
N SER A 198 -25.71 5.82 4.62
CA SER A 198 -26.96 5.79 3.86
C SER A 198 -26.98 4.64 2.84
N LYS A 199 -28.11 4.41 2.19
CA LYS A 199 -28.27 3.34 1.20
C LYS A 199 -27.16 3.42 0.14
N TYR A 200 -26.57 2.28 -0.20
CA TYR A 200 -25.44 2.16 -1.12
C TYR A 200 -24.20 2.97 -0.69
N ALA A 201 -23.98 3.11 0.63
CA ALA A 201 -22.86 3.85 1.19
C ALA A 201 -22.76 5.32 0.75
N GLY A 202 -23.88 5.97 0.43
CA GLY A 202 -23.90 7.31 -0.10
C GLY A 202 -23.29 7.45 -1.53
N PHE A 203 -22.98 6.32 -2.17
CA PHE A 203 -22.36 6.31 -3.50
C PHE A 203 -23.33 6.79 -4.60
N SER A 204 -24.62 6.47 -4.47
CA SER A 204 -25.68 6.96 -5.39
C SER A 204 -26.47 8.10 -4.74
N PRO A 205 -26.63 9.25 -5.42
CA PRO A 205 -27.37 10.39 -4.87
C PRO A 205 -28.90 10.18 -4.81
N LYS A 206 -29.41 9.10 -5.41
CA LYS A 206 -30.84 8.80 -5.43
C LYS A 206 -31.15 7.69 -4.40
N PRO A 207 -31.86 7.97 -3.29
CA PRO A 207 -32.22 6.97 -2.29
C PRO A 207 -32.99 5.77 -2.87
N ASP A 208 -33.79 6.00 -3.92
CA ASP A 208 -34.57 4.99 -4.64
C ASP A 208 -33.94 4.65 -6.01
N GLY A 209 -32.72 5.09 -6.28
CA GLY A 209 -32.00 4.83 -7.52
C GLY A 209 -31.61 3.36 -7.69
N GLU A 210 -31.17 3.03 -8.89
CA GLU A 210 -30.63 1.71 -9.20
C GLU A 210 -29.40 1.41 -8.32
N ALA A 211 -29.23 0.14 -7.99
CA ALA A 211 -28.06 -0.33 -7.26
C ALA A 211 -26.78 0.00 -8.06
N PRO A 212 -25.66 0.30 -7.38
CA PRO A 212 -24.37 0.40 -8.04
C PRO A 212 -24.04 -0.87 -8.84
N TRP A 213 -23.27 -0.71 -9.90
CA TRP A 213 -22.82 -1.83 -10.73
C TRP A 213 -22.13 -2.95 -9.92
N MET A 214 -21.29 -2.58 -8.95
CA MET A 214 -20.74 -3.47 -7.96
C MET A 214 -21.57 -3.40 -6.67
N ARG A 215 -21.76 -4.54 -6.01
CA ARG A 215 -22.34 -4.58 -4.67
C ARG A 215 -21.46 -3.83 -3.69
N VAL A 216 -22.05 -3.01 -2.85
CA VAL A 216 -21.34 -2.27 -1.80
C VAL A 216 -20.92 -3.24 -0.68
N ASN A 217 -19.71 -3.09 -0.16
CA ASN A 217 -19.27 -3.82 1.03
C ASN A 217 -20.14 -3.42 2.22
N GLU A 218 -20.70 -4.40 2.93
CA GLU A 218 -21.71 -4.18 3.97
C GLU A 218 -21.17 -3.46 5.22
N ASP A 219 -19.85 -3.42 5.40
CA ASP A 219 -19.19 -2.72 6.49
C ASP A 219 -19.30 -1.19 6.39
N TYR A 220 -19.80 -0.64 5.26
CA TYR A 220 -19.98 0.81 5.06
C TYR A 220 -20.80 1.48 6.16
N LYS A 221 -21.64 0.74 6.87
CA LYS A 221 -22.43 1.27 7.99
C LYS A 221 -21.56 1.79 9.13
N GLU A 222 -20.43 1.12 9.34
CA GLU A 222 -19.47 1.44 10.39
C GLU A 222 -18.17 2.04 9.82
N TRP A 223 -17.81 1.72 8.58
CA TRP A 223 -16.56 2.09 7.94
C TRP A 223 -16.82 2.99 6.74
N ASN A 224 -16.78 4.30 6.93
CA ASN A 224 -17.09 5.27 5.89
C ASN A 224 -16.42 6.64 6.12
N VAL A 225 -16.35 7.44 5.06
CA VAL A 225 -15.73 8.77 5.07
C VAL A 225 -16.37 9.69 6.12
N ALA A 226 -17.72 9.76 6.17
CA ALA A 226 -18.43 10.69 7.06
C ALA A 226 -18.16 10.42 8.54
N LYS A 227 -17.98 9.14 8.93
CA LYS A 227 -17.61 8.75 10.28
C LYS A 227 -16.15 9.09 10.56
N GLN A 228 -15.26 8.73 9.64
CA GLN A 228 -13.82 8.95 9.80
C GLN A 228 -13.42 10.43 9.78
N GLN A 229 -14.16 11.29 9.09
CA GLN A 229 -13.93 12.75 9.13
C GLN A 229 -14.14 13.36 10.53
N LYS A 230 -14.93 12.73 11.37
CA LYS A 230 -15.25 13.19 12.74
C LYS A 230 -14.34 12.54 13.81
N ASP A 231 -13.59 11.54 13.42
CA ASP A 231 -12.72 10.78 14.32
C ASP A 231 -11.26 11.20 14.13
N PRO A 232 -10.63 11.85 15.14
CA PRO A 232 -9.21 12.26 15.05
C PRO A 232 -8.27 11.05 15.00
N ASP A 233 -8.69 9.84 15.43
CA ASP A 233 -7.89 8.61 15.38
C ASP A 233 -8.21 7.73 14.16
N SER A 234 -8.97 8.23 13.20
CA SER A 234 -9.30 7.49 11.98
C SER A 234 -8.09 7.35 11.04
N VAL A 235 -8.20 6.40 10.12
CA VAL A 235 -7.23 6.24 9.01
C VAL A 235 -7.14 7.50 8.17
N LEU A 236 -8.29 8.13 7.85
CA LEU A 236 -8.38 9.37 7.08
C LEU A 236 -7.66 10.54 7.77
N SER A 237 -7.86 10.70 9.08
CA SER A 237 -7.20 11.73 9.87
C SER A 237 -5.69 11.52 9.90
N PHE A 238 -5.25 10.28 10.02
CA PHE A 238 -3.84 9.92 10.00
C PHE A 238 -3.19 10.18 8.61
N TRP A 239 -3.87 9.83 7.51
CA TRP A 239 -3.39 10.17 6.16
C TRP A 239 -3.18 11.67 5.99
N LYS A 240 -4.12 12.49 6.44
CA LYS A 240 -3.97 13.96 6.42
C LYS A 240 -2.75 14.43 7.21
N ALA A 241 -2.55 13.87 8.40
CA ALA A 241 -1.39 14.19 9.24
C ALA A 241 -0.08 13.76 8.59
N MET A 242 -0.01 12.55 8.04
CA MET A 242 1.18 12.03 7.35
C MET A 242 1.51 12.82 6.08
N LEU A 243 0.53 13.23 5.30
CA LEU A 243 0.75 14.08 4.12
C LEU A 243 1.28 15.47 4.51
N ALA A 244 0.76 16.06 5.59
CA ALA A 244 1.29 17.30 6.13
C ALA A 244 2.72 17.14 6.66
N PHE A 245 3.01 16.03 7.35
CA PHE A 245 4.35 15.68 7.82
C PHE A 245 5.32 15.49 6.65
N ARG A 246 4.96 14.70 5.63
CA ARG A 246 5.75 14.50 4.41
C ARG A 246 6.07 15.83 3.70
N LYS A 247 5.09 16.73 3.59
CA LYS A 247 5.27 18.04 2.96
C LYS A 247 6.23 18.95 3.75
N LYS A 248 6.21 18.83 5.07
CA LYS A 248 7.07 19.61 5.96
C LYS A 248 8.50 19.08 6.02
N HIS A 249 8.67 17.75 6.00
CA HIS A 249 9.94 17.07 6.16
C HIS A 249 10.40 16.48 4.82
N LEU A 250 11.31 17.20 4.15
CA LEU A 250 11.73 16.89 2.79
C LEU A 250 12.55 15.59 2.70
N SER A 251 13.17 15.16 3.79
CA SER A 251 13.80 13.82 3.87
C SER A 251 12.83 12.71 3.53
N CYS A 252 11.55 12.81 3.90
CA CYS A 252 10.53 11.83 3.53
C CYS A 252 10.30 11.70 2.02
N THR A 253 10.54 12.79 1.25
CA THR A 253 10.30 12.82 -0.20
C THR A 253 11.56 12.63 -1.03
N TYR A 254 12.64 13.31 -0.64
CA TYR A 254 13.88 13.42 -1.42
C TYR A 254 15.07 12.72 -0.78
N GLY A 255 14.91 12.22 0.45
CA GLY A 255 16.01 11.66 1.22
C GLY A 255 16.60 10.40 0.59
N ILE A 256 17.91 10.24 0.77
CA ILE A 256 18.63 9.01 0.46
C ILE A 256 18.08 7.90 1.34
N PHE A 257 17.64 6.83 0.72
CA PHE A 257 17.01 5.70 1.39
C PHE A 257 18.08 4.67 1.77
N THR A 258 18.13 4.30 3.04
CA THR A 258 18.99 3.23 3.55
C THR A 258 18.16 2.23 4.33
N PRO A 259 17.98 0.98 3.82
CA PRO A 259 17.22 -0.06 4.52
C PRO A 259 18.06 -0.74 5.60
N TYR A 260 17.38 -1.20 6.65
CA TYR A 260 17.98 -1.99 7.73
C TYR A 260 17.21 -3.28 7.95
N SER A 261 17.91 -4.34 8.41
CA SER A 261 17.32 -5.62 8.80
C SER A 261 16.34 -6.18 7.75
N VAL A 262 16.77 -6.22 6.47
CA VAL A 262 15.90 -6.59 5.34
C VAL A 262 15.29 -7.98 5.52
N GLU A 263 16.01 -8.91 6.15
CA GLU A 263 15.56 -10.29 6.41
C GLU A 263 14.61 -10.42 7.63
N ASP A 264 14.39 -9.36 8.40
CA ASP A 264 13.50 -9.39 9.57
C ASP A 264 12.04 -9.49 9.11
N GLU A 265 11.29 -10.48 9.57
CA GLU A 265 9.89 -10.72 9.21
C GLU A 265 8.88 -9.97 10.11
N GLN A 266 9.35 -9.14 11.05
CA GLN A 266 8.51 -8.41 11.99
C GLN A 266 8.58 -6.90 11.77
N VAL A 267 9.79 -6.36 11.56
CA VAL A 267 10.04 -4.93 11.50
C VAL A 267 10.57 -4.50 10.14
N TYR A 268 10.00 -3.43 9.62
CA TYR A 268 10.57 -2.69 8.50
C TYR A 268 11.16 -1.38 9.00
N ALA A 269 12.49 -1.27 8.94
CA ALA A 269 13.23 -0.10 9.39
C ALA A 269 14.12 0.45 8.26
N TYR A 270 14.20 1.77 8.16
CA TYR A 270 15.06 2.48 7.22
C TYR A 270 15.30 3.93 7.66
N THR A 271 16.33 4.54 7.11
CA THR A 271 16.56 5.97 7.23
C THR A 271 16.38 6.68 5.89
N LYS A 272 16.14 7.98 5.98
CA LYS A 272 16.03 8.90 4.85
C LYS A 272 16.83 10.16 5.16
N GLU A 273 17.87 10.45 4.37
CA GLU A 273 18.74 11.60 4.60
C GLU A 273 18.65 12.62 3.48
N TYR A 274 18.34 13.85 3.82
CA TYR A 274 18.27 14.95 2.87
C TYR A 274 18.82 16.24 3.50
N ARG A 275 19.94 16.76 2.97
CA ARG A 275 20.63 17.93 3.52
C ARG A 275 21.01 17.69 4.99
N ASN A 276 20.49 18.53 5.90
CA ASN A 276 20.69 18.45 7.35
C ASN A 276 19.52 17.75 8.07
N GLU A 277 18.66 17.06 7.34
CA GLU A 277 17.49 16.38 7.90
C GLU A 277 17.60 14.86 7.70
N ARG A 278 17.49 14.12 8.78
CA ARG A 278 17.43 12.65 8.77
C ARG A 278 16.13 12.17 9.37
N ALA A 279 15.33 11.44 8.59
CA ALA A 279 14.19 10.70 9.11
C ALA A 279 14.60 9.25 9.43
N VAL A 280 14.13 8.74 10.56
CA VAL A 280 14.23 7.34 10.99
C VAL A 280 12.83 6.78 11.05
N VAL A 281 12.60 5.68 10.34
CA VAL A 281 11.30 5.01 10.23
C VAL A 281 11.40 3.61 10.77
N VAL A 282 10.51 3.25 11.70
CA VAL A 282 10.43 1.92 12.30
C VAL A 282 8.97 1.46 12.33
N LEU A 283 8.67 0.35 11.68
CA LEU A 283 7.32 -0.14 11.42
C LEU A 283 7.20 -1.61 11.87
N ASN A 284 6.35 -1.91 12.83
CA ASN A 284 6.04 -3.28 13.24
C ASN A 284 4.88 -3.83 12.39
N PHE A 285 5.17 -4.75 11.48
CA PHE A 285 4.18 -5.39 10.60
C PHE A 285 3.49 -6.62 11.23
N THR A 286 3.64 -6.83 12.53
CA THR A 286 3.09 -7.99 13.22
C THR A 286 2.06 -7.62 14.29
N LYS A 287 1.29 -8.62 14.71
CA LYS A 287 0.37 -8.52 15.86
C LYS A 287 1.07 -8.69 17.22
N GLU A 288 2.39 -8.81 17.21
CA GLU A 288 3.17 -9.04 18.43
C GLU A 288 3.82 -7.73 18.92
N HIS A 289 4.16 -7.69 20.20
CA HIS A 289 5.03 -6.65 20.73
C HIS A 289 6.47 -6.96 20.34
N VAL A 290 7.15 -5.97 19.77
CA VAL A 290 8.54 -6.13 19.28
C VAL A 290 9.44 -5.07 19.90
N VAL A 291 10.64 -5.45 20.27
CA VAL A 291 11.73 -4.53 20.60
C VAL A 291 12.72 -4.54 19.44
N TYR A 292 12.88 -3.41 18.78
CA TYR A 292 13.81 -3.25 17.68
C TYR A 292 14.95 -2.31 18.06
N SER A 293 16.17 -2.78 17.96
CA SER A 293 17.39 -1.99 18.19
C SER A 293 17.86 -1.42 16.86
N VAL A 294 17.77 -0.10 16.68
CA VAL A 294 18.32 0.53 15.47
C VAL A 294 19.85 0.34 15.42
N PRO A 295 20.43 0.18 14.21
CA PRO A 295 21.87 0.00 14.05
C PRO A 295 22.70 1.14 14.63
N GLU A 296 23.99 0.87 14.89
CA GLU A 296 24.90 1.84 15.55
C GLU A 296 25.13 3.11 14.73
N ASP A 297 25.18 2.99 13.43
CA ASP A 297 25.34 4.08 12.48
C ASP A 297 24.13 5.04 12.46
N VAL A 298 22.94 4.57 12.84
CA VAL A 298 21.75 5.43 13.04
C VAL A 298 21.89 6.27 14.33
N GLY A 299 22.62 5.76 15.32
CA GLY A 299 22.84 6.43 16.59
C GLY A 299 21.65 6.36 17.56
N LYS A 300 21.67 7.18 18.60
CA LYS A 300 20.60 7.27 19.58
C LYS A 300 19.41 8.04 19.04
N LEU A 301 18.22 7.64 19.47
CA LEU A 301 16.95 8.21 19.04
C LEU A 301 16.42 9.30 19.99
N ASP A 302 17.32 9.86 20.81
CA ASP A 302 16.97 10.88 21.79
C ASP A 302 16.66 12.22 21.11
N LYS A 303 15.59 12.87 21.56
CA LYS A 303 15.22 14.25 21.19
C LYS A 303 15.05 14.49 19.67
N PRO A 304 14.16 13.77 19.00
CA PRO A 304 13.84 14.10 17.63
C PRO A 304 13.24 15.53 17.52
N ALA A 305 13.55 16.23 16.45
CA ALA A 305 12.98 17.55 16.14
C ALA A 305 11.48 17.47 15.83
N ALA A 306 11.04 16.32 15.29
CA ALA A 306 9.65 15.99 15.07
C ALA A 306 9.44 14.48 15.11
N SER A 307 8.25 14.04 15.48
CA SER A 307 7.85 12.63 15.38
C SER A 307 6.36 12.49 15.09
N ILE A 308 6.00 11.39 14.46
CA ILE A 308 4.61 10.99 14.23
C ILE A 308 4.50 9.46 14.32
N GLY A 309 3.46 8.99 14.98
CA GLY A 309 3.11 7.56 15.09
C GLY A 309 1.64 7.33 14.80
N ASN A 310 1.26 6.10 14.54
CA ASN A 310 -0.12 5.74 14.17
C ASN A 310 -1.07 5.53 15.36
N ARG A 311 -0.64 5.83 16.58
CA ARG A 311 -1.48 5.80 17.79
C ARG A 311 -1.53 7.18 18.44
N LEU A 312 -2.71 7.62 18.84
CA LEU A 312 -2.87 8.88 19.61
C LEU A 312 -2.38 8.74 21.05
N GLU A 313 -2.58 7.58 21.65
CA GLU A 313 -2.20 7.33 23.03
C GLU A 313 -0.78 6.79 23.13
N GLY A 314 0.13 7.67 23.51
CA GLY A 314 1.52 7.36 23.85
C GLY A 314 2.38 6.94 22.65
N SER A 315 3.52 7.58 22.52
CA SER A 315 4.58 7.17 21.59
C SER A 315 5.21 5.84 22.06
N PRO A 316 5.84 5.08 21.13
CA PRO A 316 6.66 3.94 21.51
C PRO A 316 7.68 4.32 22.56
N LYS A 317 7.96 3.43 23.50
CA LYS A 317 9.01 3.64 24.49
C LYS A 317 10.35 3.49 23.79
N ILE A 318 11.21 4.49 23.95
CA ILE A 318 12.58 4.51 23.41
C ILE A 318 13.56 4.47 24.57
N ASP A 319 14.55 3.57 24.49
CA ASP A 319 15.66 3.52 25.42
C ASP A 319 16.97 3.41 24.62
N GLY A 320 17.64 4.54 24.47
CA GLY A 320 18.83 4.68 23.65
C GLY A 320 18.56 4.39 22.17
N ARG A 321 18.85 3.17 21.71
CA ARG A 321 18.60 2.69 20.34
C ARG A 321 17.41 1.73 20.25
N ASP A 322 16.86 1.31 21.38
CA ASP A 322 15.77 0.33 21.42
C ASP A 322 14.41 1.02 21.33
N VAL A 323 13.59 0.56 20.40
CA VAL A 323 12.21 1.02 20.18
C VAL A 323 11.28 -0.13 20.53
N GLN A 324 10.42 0.06 21.54
CA GLN A 324 9.41 -0.91 21.93
C GLN A 324 8.11 -0.61 21.17
N LEU A 325 7.81 -1.43 20.20
CA LEU A 325 6.63 -1.29 19.32
C LEU A 325 5.52 -2.24 19.74
N ARG A 326 4.31 -1.70 19.80
CA ARG A 326 3.07 -2.47 19.98
C ARG A 326 2.63 -3.09 18.64
N PRO A 327 1.63 -3.99 18.61
CA PRO A 327 1.08 -4.54 17.37
C PRO A 327 0.75 -3.46 16.32
N TYR A 328 1.24 -3.65 15.10
CA TYR A 328 1.04 -2.75 13.95
C TYR A 328 1.36 -1.28 14.25
N GLU A 329 2.31 -1.02 15.12
CA GLU A 329 2.73 0.33 15.46
C GLU A 329 3.79 0.86 14.49
N SER A 330 3.63 2.12 14.08
CA SER A 330 4.58 2.86 13.29
C SER A 330 5.15 4.05 14.06
N LEU A 331 6.43 4.32 13.85
CA LEU A 331 7.11 5.50 14.36
C LEU A 331 7.99 6.10 13.27
N VAL A 332 7.79 7.40 13.02
CA VAL A 332 8.64 8.21 12.15
C VAL A 332 9.21 9.34 12.99
N MET A 333 10.51 9.47 13.01
CA MET A 333 11.23 10.51 13.74
C MET A 333 12.12 11.28 12.78
N VAL A 334 12.22 12.60 12.99
CA VAL A 334 13.08 13.48 12.20
C VAL A 334 14.08 14.14 13.12
N PHE A 335 15.34 14.11 12.72
CA PHE A 335 16.47 14.73 13.39
C PHE A 335 17.09 15.77 12.47
N HIS A 336 17.68 16.80 13.05
CA HIS A 336 18.50 17.78 12.35
C HIS A 336 19.95 17.66 12.86
N ASP A 337 20.87 17.47 11.92
CA ASP A 337 22.31 17.43 12.18
C ASP A 337 22.89 18.86 12.23
#